data_3659a85849d33ca22480118b5ce69bd0
#
_entry.id   3659a85849d33ca22480118b5ce69bd0
#
_cell.length_a   1.000
_cell.length_b   1.000
_cell.length_c   1.000
_cell.angle_alpha   90.00
_cell.angle_beta   90.00
_cell.angle_gamma   90.00
#
_symmetry.space_group_name_H-M   'P 1'
#
loop_
_entity.id
_entity.type
_entity.pdbx_description
1 polymer ?
#
loop_
_entity_poly.entity_id
_entity_poly.type
_entity_poly.pdbx_seq_one_letter_code
_entity_poly.pdbx_strand_id
1 'polypeptide(L)'
;MIDTSLFIRIQDSFYASAGEIVFGMSDGAISIFGLVLGVAAGADSGNVVLLAGATGAIAATVSMMAGVFLELESEHDERKVQDKRREAEIKSDPGSAVSDLIDVLKTTGLSRRSLDSIQDDMTADPMKIPGFEKAIACQEETPGQKSSPVAHACWMGISDFIAGITPVVPFAVLPFETARIACIAATAFLLLVLGIGRARFGNRPVARTVLETMGIATAAALAGVFIGRLIS
;
A
#
# COMPACT_ATOMS: atom_id res chain seq x y z
N MET A 1 -32.76 -6.98 0.56
CA MET A 1 -32.49 -5.90 -0.38
C MET A 1 -31.15 -5.32 0.08
N ILE A 2 -30.04 -5.65 -0.60
CA ILE A 2 -28.71 -5.10 -0.27
C ILE A 2 -28.80 -3.62 -0.65
N ASP A 3 -28.49 -2.76 0.32
CA ASP A 3 -28.58 -1.32 0.16
C ASP A 3 -27.61 -0.87 -0.94
N THR A 4 -28.13 -0.38 -2.04
CA THR A 4 -27.34 0.05 -3.21
C THR A 4 -26.26 1.09 -2.80
N SER A 5 -26.55 1.88 -1.75
CA SER A 5 -25.61 2.86 -1.20
C SER A 5 -24.39 2.20 -0.52
N LEU A 6 -24.60 1.06 0.15
CA LEU A 6 -23.53 0.31 0.79
C LEU A 6 -22.59 -0.32 -0.26
N PHE A 7 -23.16 -0.87 -1.34
CA PHE A 7 -22.39 -1.47 -2.42
C PHE A 7 -21.49 -0.44 -3.11
N ILE A 8 -22.03 0.76 -3.42
CA ILE A 8 -21.26 1.85 -4.02
C ILE A 8 -20.10 2.26 -3.08
N ARG A 9 -20.36 2.43 -1.80
CA ARG A 9 -19.33 2.80 -0.82
C ARG A 9 -18.21 1.75 -0.69
N ILE A 10 -18.55 0.46 -0.75
CA ILE A 10 -17.55 -0.63 -0.72
C ILE A 10 -16.72 -0.59 -2.01
N GLN A 11 -17.35 -0.39 -3.16
CA GLN A 11 -16.67 -0.30 -4.45
C GLN A 11 -15.71 0.90 -4.50
N ASP A 12 -16.14 2.07 -4.04
CA ASP A 12 -15.31 3.26 -3.97
C ASP A 12 -14.12 3.06 -3.03
N SER A 13 -14.36 2.45 -1.85
CA SER A 13 -13.30 2.11 -0.90
C SER A 13 -12.29 1.12 -1.48
N PHE A 14 -12.75 0.12 -2.24
CA PHE A 14 -11.89 -0.85 -2.92
C PHE A 14 -10.97 -0.18 -3.94
N TYR A 15 -11.53 0.68 -4.80
CA TYR A 15 -10.72 1.40 -5.79
C TYR A 15 -9.74 2.38 -5.13
N ALA A 16 -10.15 3.03 -4.05
CA ALA A 16 -9.29 3.91 -3.28
C ALA A 16 -8.10 3.17 -2.65
N SER A 17 -8.29 1.89 -2.30
CA SER A 17 -7.27 1.03 -1.68
C SER A 17 -6.55 0.10 -2.68
N ALA A 18 -6.63 0.39 -4.00
CA ALA A 18 -6.08 -0.51 -5.00
C ALA A 18 -4.55 -0.71 -4.89
N GLY A 19 -3.83 0.32 -4.46
CA GLY A 19 -2.38 0.25 -4.22
C GLY A 19 -2.04 -0.71 -3.09
N GLU A 20 -2.70 -0.55 -1.96
CA GLU A 20 -2.55 -1.38 -0.76
C GLU A 20 -2.96 -2.83 -1.02
N ILE A 21 -4.03 -3.06 -1.79
CA ILE A 21 -4.46 -4.39 -2.19
C ILE A 21 -3.37 -5.11 -3.00
N VAL A 22 -2.83 -4.45 -4.02
CA VAL A 22 -1.77 -5.04 -4.86
C VAL A 22 -0.49 -5.27 -4.06
N PHE A 23 -0.16 -4.35 -3.15
CA PHE A 23 0.99 -4.50 -2.26
C PHE A 23 0.79 -5.67 -1.29
N GLY A 24 -0.34 -5.73 -0.57
CA GLY A 24 -0.67 -6.82 0.35
C GLY A 24 -0.65 -8.18 -0.34
N MET A 25 -1.28 -8.33 -1.52
CA MET A 25 -1.23 -9.58 -2.27
C MET A 25 0.20 -10.01 -2.63
N SER A 26 1.05 -9.06 -2.99
CA SER A 26 2.45 -9.36 -3.35
C SER A 26 3.26 -9.78 -2.12
N ASP A 27 3.07 -9.08 -1.00
CA ASP A 27 3.79 -9.37 0.24
C ASP A 27 3.36 -10.70 0.84
N GLY A 28 2.06 -10.94 1.01
CA GLY A 28 1.53 -12.19 1.53
C GLY A 28 1.96 -13.40 0.71
N ALA A 29 1.89 -13.31 -0.62
CA ALA A 29 2.35 -14.39 -1.49
C ALA A 29 3.85 -14.67 -1.32
N ILE A 30 4.71 -13.65 -1.29
CA ILE A 30 6.17 -13.80 -1.26
C ILE A 30 6.65 -14.25 0.12
N SER A 31 6.18 -13.61 1.18
CA SER A 31 6.63 -13.87 2.55
C SER A 31 6.24 -15.28 3.01
N ILE A 32 4.98 -15.67 2.76
CA ILE A 32 4.51 -17.00 3.14
C ILE A 32 5.08 -18.09 2.23
N PHE A 33 5.31 -17.81 0.95
CA PHE A 33 6.00 -18.73 0.06
C PHE A 33 7.42 -19.07 0.54
N GLY A 34 8.19 -18.06 0.95
CA GLY A 34 9.51 -18.26 1.52
C GLY A 34 9.48 -19.07 2.82
N LEU A 35 8.54 -18.74 3.72
CA LEU A 35 8.31 -19.48 4.96
C LEU A 35 7.96 -20.94 4.71
N VAL A 36 6.96 -21.19 3.85
CA VAL A 36 6.45 -22.54 3.52
C VAL A 36 7.53 -23.42 2.91
N LEU A 37 8.29 -22.88 1.93
CA LEU A 37 9.40 -23.64 1.33
C LEU A 37 10.55 -23.85 2.30
N GLY A 38 10.81 -22.89 3.18
CA GLY A 38 11.82 -23.03 4.23
C GLY A 38 11.47 -24.15 5.20
N VAL A 39 10.24 -24.14 5.74
CA VAL A 39 9.77 -25.20 6.64
C VAL A 39 9.70 -26.54 5.90
N ALA A 40 9.22 -26.57 4.66
CA ALA A 40 9.15 -27.80 3.87
C ALA A 40 10.54 -28.38 3.51
N ALA A 41 11.58 -27.61 3.57
CA ALA A 41 12.96 -28.08 3.35
C ALA A 41 13.55 -28.81 4.55
N GLY A 42 13.06 -28.51 5.77
CA GLY A 42 13.51 -29.15 7.01
C GLY A 42 12.46 -30.04 7.70
N ALA A 43 11.24 -30.11 7.20
CA ALA A 43 10.16 -30.88 7.81
C ALA A 43 9.94 -32.22 7.11
N ASP A 44 9.57 -33.23 7.91
CA ASP A 44 9.26 -34.57 7.42
C ASP A 44 7.75 -34.76 7.12
N SER A 45 6.91 -33.76 7.43
CA SER A 45 5.45 -33.88 7.22
C SER A 45 4.78 -32.59 6.77
N GLY A 46 3.74 -32.77 5.93
CA GLY A 46 2.91 -31.66 5.43
C GLY A 46 2.15 -30.92 6.52
N ASN A 47 1.82 -31.57 7.64
CA ASN A 47 1.10 -30.97 8.76
C ASN A 47 1.92 -29.88 9.46
N VAL A 48 3.24 -30.06 9.57
CA VAL A 48 4.15 -29.06 10.14
C VAL A 48 4.17 -27.82 9.23
N VAL A 49 4.28 -28.03 7.91
CA VAL A 49 4.27 -26.96 6.93
C VAL A 49 2.93 -26.22 6.90
N LEU A 50 1.82 -26.98 6.96
CA LEU A 50 0.47 -26.42 7.01
C LEU A 50 0.28 -25.54 8.26
N LEU A 51 0.69 -26.05 9.43
CA LEU A 51 0.58 -25.28 10.67
C LEU A 51 1.44 -24.01 10.63
N ALA A 52 2.70 -24.12 10.24
CA ALA A 52 3.61 -22.98 10.16
C ALA A 52 3.12 -21.95 9.11
N GLY A 53 2.70 -22.42 7.93
CA GLY A 53 2.20 -21.54 6.87
C GLY A 53 0.90 -20.82 7.25
N ALA A 54 -0.06 -21.55 7.85
CA ALA A 54 -1.33 -20.95 8.27
C ALA A 54 -1.14 -19.93 9.40
N THR A 55 -0.37 -20.28 10.43
CA THR A 55 -0.08 -19.35 11.54
C THR A 55 0.75 -18.16 11.07
N GLY A 56 1.72 -18.40 10.19
CA GLY A 56 2.52 -17.35 9.58
C GLY A 56 1.67 -16.38 8.75
N ALA A 57 0.75 -16.89 7.93
CA ALA A 57 -0.15 -16.06 7.13
C ALA A 57 -1.04 -15.16 8.02
N ILE A 58 -1.62 -15.71 9.09
CA ILE A 58 -2.43 -14.91 10.02
C ILE A 58 -1.57 -13.84 10.71
N ALA A 59 -0.39 -14.22 11.21
CA ALA A 59 0.49 -13.29 11.91
C ALA A 59 0.98 -12.17 10.98
N ALA A 60 1.36 -12.49 9.74
CA ALA A 60 1.78 -11.52 8.73
C ALA A 60 0.63 -10.56 8.41
N THR A 61 -0.57 -11.07 8.17
CA THR A 61 -1.77 -10.26 7.89
C THR A 61 -2.07 -9.27 9.01
N VAL A 62 -2.08 -9.72 10.27
CA VAL A 62 -2.34 -8.82 11.42
C VAL A 62 -1.26 -7.76 11.55
N SER A 63 0.02 -8.14 11.38
CA SER A 63 1.15 -7.21 11.42
C SER A 63 1.06 -6.16 10.31
N MET A 64 0.72 -6.59 9.10
CA MET A 64 0.59 -5.72 7.95
C MET A 64 -0.58 -4.73 8.10
N MET A 65 -1.74 -5.21 8.58
CA MET A 65 -2.89 -4.35 8.90
C MET A 65 -2.53 -3.28 9.93
N ALA A 66 -1.83 -3.67 10.99
CA ALA A 66 -1.39 -2.75 12.03
C ALA A 66 -0.39 -1.73 11.48
N GLY A 67 0.56 -2.15 10.65
CA GLY A 67 1.55 -1.28 10.00
C GLY A 67 0.88 -0.19 9.16
N VAL A 68 0.01 -0.58 8.23
CA VAL A 68 -0.72 0.38 7.36
C VAL A 68 -1.61 1.32 8.16
N PHE A 69 -2.32 0.80 9.16
CA PHE A 69 -3.15 1.64 10.01
C PHE A 69 -2.31 2.72 10.71
N LEU A 70 -1.20 2.33 11.35
CA LEU A 70 -0.33 3.26 12.07
C LEU A 70 0.37 4.26 11.14
N GLU A 71 0.77 3.82 9.94
CA GLU A 71 1.36 4.69 8.93
C GLU A 71 0.39 5.80 8.52
N LEU A 72 -0.83 5.42 8.12
CA LEU A 72 -1.85 6.38 7.69
C LEU A 72 -2.31 7.31 8.83
N GLU A 73 -2.37 6.81 10.07
CA GLU A 73 -2.70 7.64 11.23
C GLU A 73 -1.57 8.63 11.53
N SER A 74 -0.31 8.18 11.45
CA SER A 74 0.86 9.04 11.63
C SER A 74 0.92 10.14 10.57
N GLU A 75 0.72 9.81 9.29
CA GLU A 75 0.64 10.80 8.21
C GLU A 75 -0.47 11.84 8.45
N HIS A 76 -1.63 11.37 8.93
CA HIS A 76 -2.74 12.27 9.25
C HIS A 76 -2.39 13.23 10.38
N ASP A 77 -1.73 12.75 11.43
CA ASP A 77 -1.33 13.59 12.55
C ASP A 77 -0.19 14.54 12.16
N GLU A 78 0.77 14.11 11.35
CA GLU A 78 1.80 14.99 10.80
C GLU A 78 1.19 16.14 9.99
N ARG A 79 0.22 15.84 9.12
CA ARG A 79 -0.50 16.87 8.34
C ARG A 79 -1.21 17.86 9.24
N LYS A 80 -1.89 17.40 10.31
CA LYS A 80 -2.54 18.30 11.29
C LYS A 80 -1.54 19.21 11.98
N VAL A 81 -0.36 18.68 12.35
CA VAL A 81 0.69 19.47 12.98
C VAL A 81 1.26 20.50 12.00
N GLN A 82 1.51 20.11 10.77
CA GLN A 82 1.98 21.01 9.71
C GLN A 82 0.97 22.13 9.43
N ASP A 83 -0.32 21.79 9.33
CA ASP A 83 -1.40 22.77 9.12
C ASP A 83 -1.44 23.80 10.24
N LYS A 84 -1.40 23.36 11.51
CA LYS A 84 -1.38 24.25 12.67
C LYS A 84 -0.14 25.13 12.71
N ARG A 85 1.01 24.56 12.36
CA ARG A 85 2.27 25.31 12.28
C ARG A 85 2.20 26.38 11.20
N ARG A 86 1.70 26.02 10.02
CA ARG A 86 1.52 26.95 8.90
C ARG A 86 0.56 28.09 9.25
N GLU A 87 -0.56 27.79 9.90
CA GLU A 87 -1.48 28.83 10.39
C GLU A 87 -0.83 29.76 11.43
N ALA A 88 0.00 29.22 12.31
CA ALA A 88 0.73 30.04 13.28
C ALA A 88 1.78 30.93 12.64
N GLU A 89 2.52 30.44 11.63
CA GLU A 89 3.47 31.20 10.85
C GLU A 89 2.79 32.37 10.12
N ILE A 90 1.66 32.10 9.44
CA ILE A 90 0.88 33.13 8.74
C ILE A 90 0.37 34.20 9.73
N LYS A 91 -0.06 33.80 10.93
CA LYS A 91 -0.51 34.75 11.95
C LYS A 91 0.63 35.60 12.51
N SER A 92 1.84 35.06 12.61
CA SER A 92 3.00 35.76 13.14
C SER A 92 3.59 36.77 12.16
N ASP A 93 3.64 36.41 10.87
CA ASP A 93 4.14 37.26 9.79
C ASP A 93 3.34 37.08 8.50
N PRO A 94 2.18 37.74 8.40
CA PRO A 94 1.34 37.64 7.21
C PRO A 94 2.03 38.12 5.93
N GLY A 95 2.91 39.14 6.03
CA GLY A 95 3.60 39.72 4.88
C GLY A 95 4.59 38.74 4.25
N SER A 96 5.39 38.07 5.08
CA SER A 96 6.32 37.03 4.62
C SER A 96 5.55 35.87 3.98
N ALA A 97 4.46 35.41 4.59
CA ALA A 97 3.66 34.31 4.06
C ALA A 97 3.07 34.58 2.67
N VAL A 98 2.59 35.81 2.43
CA VAL A 98 2.12 36.26 1.11
C VAL A 98 3.28 36.30 0.10
N SER A 99 4.44 36.84 0.51
CA SER A 99 5.61 36.92 -0.37
C SER A 99 6.09 35.54 -0.80
N ASP A 100 6.19 34.60 0.14
CA ASP A 100 6.60 33.22 -0.10
C ASP A 100 5.65 32.52 -1.09
N LEU A 101 4.32 32.68 -0.90
CA LEU A 101 3.34 32.15 -1.82
C LEU A 101 3.51 32.71 -3.23
N ILE A 102 3.67 34.03 -3.36
CA ILE A 102 3.84 34.69 -4.66
C ILE A 102 5.14 34.25 -5.33
N ASP A 103 6.22 34.06 -4.58
CA ASP A 103 7.49 33.59 -5.12
C ASP A 103 7.38 32.17 -5.67
N VAL A 104 6.65 31.28 -5.00
CA VAL A 104 6.33 29.95 -5.53
C VAL A 104 5.49 30.06 -6.80
N LEU A 105 4.46 30.90 -6.80
CA LEU A 105 3.59 31.08 -7.97
C LEU A 105 4.29 31.69 -9.18
N LYS A 106 5.32 32.52 -9.01
CA LYS A 106 6.14 33.03 -10.11
C LYS A 106 6.80 31.92 -10.92
N THR A 107 7.12 30.79 -10.29
CA THR A 107 7.72 29.64 -10.97
C THR A 107 6.75 28.89 -11.88
N THR A 108 5.44 29.07 -11.71
CA THR A 108 4.39 28.37 -12.48
C THR A 108 4.10 28.98 -13.85
N GLY A 109 4.71 30.12 -14.17
CA GLY A 109 4.50 30.83 -15.46
C GLY A 109 3.21 31.64 -15.52
N LEU A 110 2.58 31.95 -14.41
CA LEU A 110 1.42 32.84 -14.32
C LEU A 110 1.77 34.25 -14.78
N SER A 111 0.80 34.97 -15.39
CA SER A 111 0.99 36.36 -15.80
C SER A 111 1.17 37.26 -14.58
N ARG A 112 1.92 38.37 -14.74
CA ARG A 112 2.08 39.38 -13.68
C ARG A 112 0.72 39.86 -13.15
N ARG A 113 -0.23 40.15 -14.06
CA ARG A 113 -1.57 40.60 -13.67
C ARG A 113 -2.30 39.59 -12.76
N SER A 114 -2.16 38.26 -13.02
CA SER A 114 -2.74 37.23 -12.19
C SER A 114 -2.05 37.15 -10.82
N LEU A 115 -0.72 37.28 -10.80
CA LEU A 115 0.05 37.29 -9.56
C LEU A 115 -0.32 38.48 -8.67
N ASP A 116 -0.44 39.68 -9.26
CA ASP A 116 -0.82 40.92 -8.56
C ASP A 116 -2.23 40.77 -7.93
N SER A 117 -3.19 40.21 -8.69
CA SER A 117 -4.55 39.97 -8.16
C SER A 117 -4.56 38.95 -7.00
N ILE A 118 -3.77 37.89 -7.11
CA ILE A 118 -3.67 36.89 -6.01
C ILE A 118 -2.98 37.52 -4.80
N GLN A 119 -1.96 38.32 -5.01
CA GLN A 119 -1.25 39.02 -3.95
C GLN A 119 -2.18 39.97 -3.19
N ASP A 120 -3.00 40.75 -3.91
CA ASP A 120 -3.97 41.66 -3.31
C ASP A 120 -5.01 40.90 -2.47
N ASP A 121 -5.56 39.79 -2.99
CA ASP A 121 -6.54 38.96 -2.28
C ASP A 121 -5.96 38.31 -1.02
N MET A 122 -4.71 37.81 -1.08
CA MET A 122 -4.04 37.17 0.05
C MET A 122 -3.54 38.19 1.07
N THR A 123 -3.19 39.41 0.64
CA THR A 123 -2.83 40.50 1.54
C THR A 123 -4.08 40.99 2.32
N ALA A 124 -5.24 41.02 1.66
CA ALA A 124 -6.51 41.39 2.30
C ALA A 124 -6.98 40.34 3.34
N ASP A 125 -6.70 39.07 3.08
CA ASP A 125 -7.05 37.97 4.00
C ASP A 125 -6.02 36.84 3.96
N PRO A 126 -4.92 36.94 4.73
CA PRO A 126 -3.85 35.95 4.76
C PRO A 126 -4.30 34.54 5.19
N MET A 127 -5.41 34.43 5.89
CA MET A 127 -5.95 33.13 6.33
C MET A 127 -6.53 32.29 5.17
N LYS A 128 -6.61 32.83 3.97
CA LYS A 128 -6.93 32.07 2.74
C LYS A 128 -5.73 31.30 2.17
N ILE A 129 -4.49 31.67 2.56
CA ILE A 129 -3.26 31.04 2.05
C ILE A 129 -3.27 29.51 2.21
N PRO A 130 -3.59 28.92 3.38
CA PRO A 130 -3.57 27.47 3.55
C PRO A 130 -4.55 26.75 2.62
N GLY A 131 -5.74 27.32 2.43
CA GLY A 131 -6.74 26.76 1.50
C GLY A 131 -6.27 26.84 0.04
N PHE A 132 -5.63 27.92 -0.33
CA PHE A 132 -5.09 28.12 -1.66
C PHE A 132 -3.89 27.19 -1.94
N GLU A 133 -2.97 27.05 -0.99
CA GLU A 133 -1.84 26.12 -1.06
C GLU A 133 -2.33 24.66 -1.22
N LYS A 134 -3.35 24.25 -0.47
CA LYS A 134 -3.97 22.91 -0.61
C LYS A 134 -4.59 22.69 -1.99
N ALA A 135 -5.28 23.70 -2.52
CA ALA A 135 -5.89 23.61 -3.85
C ALA A 135 -4.84 23.50 -4.97
N ILE A 136 -3.72 24.24 -4.88
CA ILE A 136 -2.65 24.19 -5.89
C ILE A 136 -1.85 22.89 -5.79
N ALA A 137 -1.60 22.40 -4.57
CA ALA A 137 -0.88 21.15 -4.37
C ALA A 137 -1.63 19.93 -4.91
N CYS A 138 -2.82 20.12 -5.50
CA CYS A 138 -3.72 19.04 -5.91
C CYS A 138 -3.87 17.98 -4.79
N GLN A 139 -3.70 18.39 -3.57
CA GLN A 139 -4.09 17.59 -2.40
C GLN A 139 -5.63 17.65 -2.32
N GLU A 140 -6.26 17.29 -3.44
CA GLU A 140 -7.67 16.98 -3.40
C GLU A 140 -7.84 15.78 -2.48
N GLU A 141 -8.26 16.06 -1.26
CA GLU A 141 -9.20 15.15 -0.64
C GLU A 141 -10.39 15.13 -1.60
N THR A 142 -10.41 14.18 -2.52
CA THR A 142 -11.53 13.98 -3.44
C THR A 142 -12.79 14.00 -2.58
N PRO A 143 -13.73 14.92 -2.82
CA PRO A 143 -14.94 15.00 -2.00
C PRO A 143 -15.67 13.65 -2.13
N GLY A 144 -15.65 12.84 -1.08
CA GLY A 144 -16.17 11.48 -1.05
C GLY A 144 -15.15 10.40 -0.74
N GLN A 145 -13.85 10.64 -0.85
CA GLN A 145 -12.79 9.65 -0.63
C GLN A 145 -12.14 9.77 0.77
N LYS A 146 -12.98 9.96 1.79
CA LYS A 146 -12.57 9.67 3.18
C LYS A 146 -12.62 8.17 3.42
N SER A 147 -11.80 7.40 2.70
CA SER A 147 -11.55 6.04 3.11
C SER A 147 -10.77 6.11 4.43
N SER A 148 -11.38 5.59 5.49
CA SER A 148 -10.74 5.63 6.81
C SER A 148 -9.46 4.79 6.78
N PRO A 149 -8.41 5.13 7.57
CA PRO A 149 -7.21 4.30 7.69
C PRO A 149 -7.53 2.83 7.98
N VAL A 150 -8.61 2.59 8.73
CA VAL A 150 -9.13 1.24 9.01
C VAL A 150 -9.57 0.53 7.73
N ALA A 151 -10.22 1.22 6.80
CA ALA A 151 -10.68 0.59 5.54
C ALA A 151 -9.48 0.18 4.67
N HIS A 152 -8.47 1.02 4.53
CA HIS A 152 -7.23 0.70 3.83
C HIS A 152 -6.51 -0.49 4.46
N ALA A 153 -6.34 -0.48 5.78
CA ALA A 153 -5.75 -1.58 6.52
C ALA A 153 -6.52 -2.90 6.34
N CYS A 154 -7.87 -2.86 6.38
CA CYS A 154 -8.70 -4.04 6.15
C CYS A 154 -8.56 -4.58 4.73
N TRP A 155 -8.61 -3.73 3.69
CA TRP A 155 -8.44 -4.17 2.31
C TRP A 155 -7.07 -4.80 2.08
N MET A 156 -6.02 -4.18 2.63
CA MET A 156 -4.68 -4.72 2.57
C MET A 156 -4.59 -6.07 3.27
N GLY A 157 -5.08 -6.20 4.51
CA GLY A 157 -5.06 -7.46 5.25
C GLY A 157 -5.83 -8.58 4.56
N ILE A 158 -7.03 -8.30 4.03
CA ILE A 158 -7.80 -9.29 3.28
C ILE A 158 -7.01 -9.78 2.06
N SER A 159 -6.41 -8.87 1.32
CA SER A 159 -5.64 -9.20 0.12
C SER A 159 -4.35 -9.96 0.44
N ASP A 160 -3.64 -9.56 1.50
CA ASP A 160 -2.46 -10.23 2.03
C ASP A 160 -2.78 -11.66 2.45
N PHE A 161 -3.85 -11.86 3.24
CA PHE A 161 -4.28 -13.18 3.69
C PHE A 161 -4.64 -14.11 2.53
N ILE A 162 -5.44 -13.63 1.56
CA ILE A 162 -5.85 -14.43 0.40
C ILE A 162 -4.64 -14.88 -0.42
N ALA A 163 -3.68 -13.98 -0.63
CA ALA A 163 -2.47 -14.30 -1.35
C ALA A 163 -1.51 -15.19 -0.54
N GLY A 164 -1.36 -14.91 0.76
CA GLY A 164 -0.50 -15.66 1.68
C GLY A 164 -0.99 -17.08 1.95
N ILE A 165 -2.30 -17.33 1.93
CA ILE A 165 -2.81 -18.68 2.09
C ILE A 165 -2.60 -19.55 0.84
N THR A 166 -2.39 -18.95 -0.32
CA THR A 166 -2.21 -19.66 -1.61
C THR A 166 -1.08 -20.70 -1.57
N PRO A 167 0.14 -20.42 -1.11
CA PRO A 167 1.20 -21.42 -1.00
C PRO A 167 0.94 -22.50 0.07
N VAL A 168 0.03 -22.25 1.01
CA VAL A 168 -0.29 -23.15 2.11
C VAL A 168 -1.33 -24.20 1.72
N VAL A 169 -2.33 -23.82 0.91
CA VAL A 169 -3.45 -24.68 0.50
C VAL A 169 -3.04 -26.06 -0.04
N PRO A 170 -2.01 -26.19 -0.89
CA PRO A 170 -1.59 -27.50 -1.38
C PRO A 170 -1.26 -28.51 -0.27
N PHE A 171 -0.68 -28.05 0.84
CA PHE A 171 -0.33 -28.92 1.98
C PHE A 171 -1.53 -29.39 2.78
N ALA A 172 -2.69 -28.75 2.64
CA ALA A 172 -3.94 -29.20 3.26
C ALA A 172 -4.63 -30.32 2.47
N VAL A 173 -4.41 -30.40 1.14
CA VAL A 173 -5.21 -31.26 0.25
C VAL A 173 -4.41 -32.31 -0.53
N LEU A 174 -3.07 -32.18 -0.57
CA LEU A 174 -2.20 -33.05 -1.37
C LEU A 174 -1.16 -33.76 -0.48
N PRO A 175 -0.68 -34.95 -0.89
CA PRO A 175 0.49 -35.57 -0.27
C PRO A 175 1.71 -34.66 -0.31
N PHE A 176 2.58 -34.74 0.69
CA PHE A 176 3.68 -33.81 0.95
C PHE A 176 4.55 -33.49 -0.28
N GLU A 177 5.01 -34.52 -1.00
CA GLU A 177 5.85 -34.34 -2.20
C GLU A 177 5.12 -33.61 -3.34
N THR A 178 3.85 -33.95 -3.56
CA THR A 178 3.02 -33.30 -4.58
C THR A 178 2.66 -31.87 -4.16
N ALA A 179 2.43 -31.65 -2.87
CA ALA A 179 2.10 -30.35 -2.30
C ALA A 179 3.23 -29.33 -2.52
N ARG A 180 4.50 -29.75 -2.42
CA ARG A 180 5.65 -28.88 -2.68
C ARG A 180 5.68 -28.36 -4.11
N ILE A 181 5.43 -29.24 -5.08
CA ILE A 181 5.40 -28.87 -6.49
C ILE A 181 4.20 -27.96 -6.78
N ALA A 182 3.03 -28.33 -6.25
CA ALA A 182 1.80 -27.55 -6.40
C ALA A 182 1.90 -26.16 -5.77
N CYS A 183 2.55 -26.03 -4.59
CA CYS A 183 2.84 -24.77 -3.92
C CYS A 183 3.66 -23.84 -4.83
N ILE A 184 4.76 -24.36 -5.39
CA ILE A 184 5.61 -23.57 -6.30
C ILE A 184 4.83 -23.12 -7.53
N ALA A 185 4.08 -24.03 -8.15
CA ALA A 185 3.31 -23.73 -9.37
C ALA A 185 2.19 -22.71 -9.11
N ALA A 186 1.41 -22.89 -8.03
CA ALA A 186 0.32 -21.99 -7.67
C ALA A 186 0.82 -20.59 -7.32
N THR A 187 1.91 -20.51 -6.53
CA THR A 187 2.48 -19.22 -6.15
C THR A 187 3.13 -18.51 -7.35
N ALA A 188 3.87 -19.25 -8.20
CA ALA A 188 4.45 -18.67 -9.41
C ALA A 188 3.35 -18.13 -10.34
N PHE A 189 2.24 -18.85 -10.52
CA PHE A 189 1.10 -18.38 -11.29
C PHE A 189 0.48 -17.12 -10.69
N LEU A 190 0.23 -17.10 -9.37
CA LEU A 190 -0.31 -15.93 -8.69
C LEU A 190 0.61 -14.71 -8.87
N LEU A 191 1.91 -14.87 -8.65
CA LEU A 191 2.88 -13.79 -8.78
C LEU A 191 3.03 -13.30 -10.22
N LEU A 192 2.88 -14.18 -11.20
CA LEU A 192 2.82 -13.79 -12.62
C LEU A 192 1.62 -12.88 -12.89
N VAL A 193 0.44 -13.27 -12.42
CA VAL A 193 -0.80 -12.48 -12.58
C VAL A 193 -0.65 -11.13 -11.86
N LEU A 194 -0.14 -11.13 -10.63
CA LEU A 194 0.11 -9.90 -9.86
C LEU A 194 1.14 -9.00 -10.52
N GLY A 195 2.23 -9.56 -11.05
CA GLY A 195 3.25 -8.81 -11.78
C GLY A 195 2.70 -8.14 -13.04
N ILE A 196 1.83 -8.82 -13.77
CA ILE A 196 1.12 -8.25 -14.95
C ILE A 196 0.16 -7.16 -14.51
N GLY A 197 -0.64 -7.39 -13.47
CA GLY A 197 -1.56 -6.41 -12.91
C GLY A 197 -0.83 -5.14 -12.47
N ARG A 198 0.23 -5.29 -11.66
CA ARG A 198 1.07 -4.19 -11.18
C ARG A 198 1.72 -3.39 -12.32
N ALA A 199 2.16 -4.07 -13.37
CA ALA A 199 2.73 -3.42 -14.55
C ALA A 199 1.69 -2.55 -15.28
N ARG A 200 0.46 -3.04 -15.42
CA ARG A 200 -0.61 -2.31 -16.08
C ARG A 200 -1.09 -1.11 -15.28
N PHE A 201 -1.29 -1.26 -13.97
CA PHE A 201 -1.66 -0.15 -13.08
C PHE A 201 -0.57 0.93 -13.01
N GLY A 202 0.71 0.53 -12.94
CA GLY A 202 1.84 1.44 -12.85
C GLY A 202 2.36 1.96 -14.19
N ASN A 203 1.71 1.61 -15.31
CA ASN A 203 2.18 1.93 -16.67
C ASN A 203 3.66 1.59 -16.89
N ARG A 204 4.11 0.43 -16.37
CA ARG A 204 5.48 -0.08 -16.45
C ARG A 204 5.62 -1.19 -17.49
N PRO A 205 6.85 -1.44 -18.01
CA PRO A 205 7.10 -2.60 -18.87
C PRO A 205 6.76 -3.91 -18.16
N VAL A 206 5.81 -4.68 -18.71
CA VAL A 206 5.29 -5.91 -18.08
C VAL A 206 6.42 -6.91 -17.78
N ALA A 207 7.29 -7.15 -18.76
CA ALA A 207 8.38 -8.11 -18.61
C ALA A 207 9.32 -7.76 -17.44
N ARG A 208 9.65 -6.49 -17.28
CA ARG A 208 10.51 -6.02 -16.19
C ARG A 208 9.84 -6.19 -14.82
N THR A 209 8.58 -5.78 -14.70
CA THR A 209 7.83 -5.86 -13.43
C THR A 209 7.61 -7.32 -13.02
N VAL A 210 7.29 -8.20 -13.96
CA VAL A 210 7.16 -9.64 -13.70
C VAL A 210 8.49 -10.24 -13.26
N LEU A 211 9.61 -9.91 -13.94
CA LEU A 211 10.94 -10.39 -13.56
C LEU A 211 11.36 -9.90 -12.18
N GLU A 212 11.08 -8.64 -11.84
CA GLU A 212 11.33 -8.08 -10.50
C GLU A 212 10.55 -8.87 -9.43
N THR A 213 9.24 -9.07 -9.64
CA THR A 213 8.39 -9.81 -8.68
C THR A 213 8.84 -11.26 -8.52
N MET A 214 9.12 -11.96 -9.62
CA MET A 214 9.61 -13.34 -9.61
C MET A 214 11.00 -13.45 -8.99
N GLY A 215 11.88 -12.49 -9.24
CA GLY A 215 13.22 -12.45 -8.67
C GLY A 215 13.19 -12.30 -7.15
N ILE A 216 12.34 -11.41 -6.63
CA ILE A 216 12.17 -11.22 -5.17
C ILE A 216 11.60 -12.50 -4.54
N ALA A 217 10.58 -13.11 -5.15
CA ALA A 217 9.99 -14.35 -4.64
C ALA A 217 11.00 -15.51 -4.64
N THR A 218 11.80 -15.61 -5.69
CA THR A 218 12.88 -16.62 -5.76
C THR A 218 13.91 -16.41 -4.68
N ALA A 219 14.31 -15.16 -4.43
CA ALA A 219 15.26 -14.84 -3.36
C ALA A 219 14.68 -15.19 -1.98
N ALA A 220 13.41 -14.88 -1.72
CA ALA A 220 12.72 -15.25 -0.47
C ALA A 220 12.66 -16.78 -0.30
N ALA A 221 12.31 -17.50 -1.36
CA ALA A 221 12.28 -18.96 -1.35
C ALA A 221 13.64 -19.59 -1.08
N LEU A 222 14.71 -19.10 -1.75
CA LEU A 222 16.08 -19.57 -1.54
C LEU A 222 16.55 -19.30 -0.12
N ALA A 223 16.29 -18.11 0.42
CA ALA A 223 16.61 -17.77 1.80
C ALA A 223 15.88 -18.68 2.79
N GLY A 224 14.58 -18.93 2.59
CA GLY A 224 13.80 -19.83 3.40
C GLY A 224 14.36 -21.26 3.36
N VAL A 225 14.60 -21.82 2.17
CA VAL A 225 15.16 -23.18 2.01
C VAL A 225 16.55 -23.29 2.63
N PHE A 226 17.39 -22.26 2.49
CA PHE A 226 18.73 -22.24 3.10
C PHE A 226 18.62 -22.34 4.63
N ILE A 227 17.77 -21.53 5.25
CA ILE A 227 17.55 -21.56 6.71
C ILE A 227 16.93 -22.90 7.13
N GLY A 228 15.93 -23.38 6.40
CA GLY A 228 15.28 -24.66 6.70
C GLY A 228 16.25 -25.83 6.72
N ARG A 229 17.21 -25.88 5.77
CA ARG A 229 18.25 -26.91 5.72
C ARG A 229 19.37 -26.71 6.75
N LEU A 230 19.58 -25.51 7.24
CA LEU A 230 20.59 -25.24 8.25
C LEU A 230 20.16 -25.70 9.65
N ILE A 231 18.85 -25.68 9.88
CA ILE A 231 18.26 -26.00 11.19
C ILE A 231 17.83 -27.49 11.29
N SER A 232 17.58 -28.15 10.16
CA SER A 232 17.25 -29.58 10.11
C SER A 232 18.50 -30.44 10.15
#